data_9c5ec1dc16808c41795893bcca86c809
#
_entry.id   9c5ec1dc16808c41795893bcca86c809
#
_cell.length_a   1.000
_cell.length_b   1.000
_cell.length_c   1.000
_cell.angle_alpha   90.00
_cell.angle_beta   90.00
_cell.angle_gamma   90.00
#
_symmetry.space_group_name_H-M   'P 1'
#
loop_
_entity.id
_entity.type
_entity.pdbx_description
1 polymer ?
#
loop_
_entity_poly.entity_id
_entity_poly.type
_entity_poly.pdbx_seq_one_letter_code
_entity_poly.pdbx_strand_id
1 'polypeptide(L)'
;MKIFNAMKLKKVSEEDIDFLYDMLKERDPIENILHKKIPTYDEHVKFVTKSHPYDGWYIIMLDSQKLGHINIIHKENYYVGWFIKKEFQNLGIALKAFEMLKKLHKSSIYTGKSNPKNIRSHKFMEKLGFKLTKEFPDHLVFELDNSANMNKIYTKNELRKSFSLFNEAKKFHPGGVSGINRPYNFVENEYPIFFQKGKGGKVTDVDGNEYIDMLCSYGPIIIGHREEEIDDAVIHQIKNFGFNFSLTQPIHNTLLKKLTEIIPCAEQTILVKTGSDATSAAIRAARAFTNKNKIIRCGYLGWHDWCIDVKGGIPENAYKDIIDFNYNDFEGLKKIIEENENEVAAVILWPIHAPPGNKVEFPKDNFLHKIRELTSKKNIILIFDEIRSGFRVDLGGAQKKYNVTPDLATFGKAMANGYSIAALTGKREILEVYSKKAFISGTYFGNSLSMAAALKTIEFIETNDVITDLNQKGEYFKKKMDELIQNYNNFCEFSGSPWMPYLTFIRDKNEIYKKNREIFFTEMIRQKVFWQPYHHSYFCYRHTYDDIDYVLTCVENSLKKILVKNDV
;
A
#
# COMPACT_ATOMS: atom_id res chain seq x y z
N MET A 1 4.98 7.80 -24.34
CA MET A 1 5.03 7.16 -23.01
C MET A 1 4.39 5.77 -22.95
N LYS A 2 3.34 5.44 -23.72
CA LYS A 2 2.71 4.09 -23.72
C LYS A 2 3.59 2.96 -24.29
N ILE A 3 4.58 3.27 -25.13
CA ILE A 3 5.40 2.27 -25.85
C ILE A 3 6.36 1.51 -24.90
N PHE A 4 6.81 2.12 -23.80
CA PHE A 4 7.84 1.50 -22.94
C PHE A 4 7.30 0.50 -21.89
N ASN A 5 6.00 0.47 -21.62
CA ASN A 5 5.42 -0.44 -20.62
C ASN A 5 5.36 -1.91 -21.10
N ALA A 6 5.40 -2.12 -22.42
CA ALA A 6 5.42 -3.46 -23.02
C ALA A 6 6.84 -3.98 -23.31
N MET A 7 7.89 -3.19 -23.00
CA MET A 7 9.28 -3.64 -23.18
C MET A 7 9.66 -4.69 -22.15
N LYS A 8 10.38 -5.74 -22.62
CA LYS A 8 10.93 -6.79 -21.77
C LYS A 8 12.32 -7.22 -22.24
N LEU A 9 13.13 -7.77 -21.34
CA LEU A 9 14.40 -8.42 -21.62
C LEU A 9 14.17 -9.94 -21.66
N LYS A 10 14.27 -10.52 -22.85
CA LYS A 10 14.23 -11.99 -23.08
C LYS A 10 15.66 -12.50 -23.05
N LYS A 11 15.98 -13.51 -22.26
CA LYS A 11 17.30 -14.16 -22.27
C LYS A 11 17.57 -14.73 -23.68
N VAL A 12 18.77 -14.52 -24.21
CA VAL A 12 19.18 -15.04 -25.50
C VAL A 12 19.09 -16.56 -25.54
N SER A 13 18.58 -17.10 -26.64
CA SER A 13 18.45 -18.53 -26.95
C SER A 13 18.91 -18.82 -28.37
N GLU A 14 18.98 -20.07 -28.76
CA GLU A 14 19.36 -20.48 -30.13
C GLU A 14 18.44 -19.88 -31.21
N GLU A 15 17.16 -19.63 -30.88
CA GLU A 15 16.22 -18.96 -31.80
C GLU A 15 16.58 -17.51 -32.12
N ASP A 16 17.55 -16.92 -31.43
CA ASP A 16 17.96 -15.54 -31.60
C ASP A 16 19.24 -15.40 -32.45
N ILE A 17 19.84 -16.52 -32.88
CA ILE A 17 21.13 -16.54 -33.59
C ILE A 17 21.09 -15.68 -34.85
N ASP A 18 20.09 -15.89 -35.72
CA ASP A 18 19.94 -15.16 -37.00
C ASP A 18 19.78 -13.67 -36.75
N PHE A 19 18.94 -13.30 -35.76
CA PHE A 19 18.72 -11.92 -35.37
C PHE A 19 20.02 -11.26 -34.90
N LEU A 20 20.78 -11.94 -34.07
CA LEU A 20 22.05 -11.43 -33.55
C LEU A 20 23.11 -11.33 -34.63
N TYR A 21 23.12 -12.25 -35.62
CA TYR A 21 24.02 -12.22 -36.75
C TYR A 21 23.72 -11.06 -37.69
N ASP A 22 22.46 -10.81 -37.96
CA ASP A 22 22.03 -9.65 -38.78
C ASP A 22 22.39 -8.34 -38.11
N MET A 23 22.25 -8.26 -36.78
CA MET A 23 22.73 -7.09 -36.02
C MET A 23 24.24 -6.86 -36.10
N LEU A 24 25.03 -7.93 -36.20
CA LEU A 24 26.49 -7.80 -36.43
C LEU A 24 26.80 -7.19 -37.79
N LYS A 25 26.01 -7.51 -38.82
CA LYS A 25 26.16 -6.94 -40.18
C LYS A 25 25.75 -5.47 -40.22
N GLU A 26 24.79 -5.06 -39.39
CA GLU A 26 24.37 -3.65 -39.30
C GLU A 26 25.40 -2.74 -38.60
N ARG A 27 26.36 -3.29 -37.89
CA ARG A 27 27.36 -2.51 -37.14
C ARG A 27 28.32 -1.78 -38.06
N ASP A 28 28.54 -0.51 -37.75
CA ASP A 28 29.65 0.22 -38.33
C ASP A 28 30.96 -0.35 -37.73
N PRO A 29 31.99 -0.63 -38.56
CA PRO A 29 33.34 -1.04 -38.07
C PRO A 29 33.92 -0.11 -37.03
N ILE A 30 33.59 1.17 -37.07
CA ILE A 30 34.00 2.19 -36.08
C ILE A 30 33.39 1.93 -34.70
N GLU A 31 32.19 1.31 -34.65
CA GLU A 31 31.50 1.00 -33.39
C GLU A 31 32.05 -0.26 -32.71
N ASN A 32 32.88 -1.02 -33.39
CA ASN A 32 33.35 -2.32 -32.91
C ASN A 32 34.72 -2.23 -32.22
N ILE A 33 34.78 -2.63 -30.93
CA ILE A 33 36.01 -2.64 -30.14
C ILE A 33 36.76 -3.97 -30.32
N LEU A 34 36.02 -5.08 -30.41
CA LEU A 34 36.56 -6.44 -30.30
C LEU A 34 36.70 -7.17 -31.64
N HIS A 35 35.97 -6.80 -32.67
CA HIS A 35 35.93 -7.53 -33.95
C HIS A 35 36.13 -6.57 -35.11
N LYS A 36 37.35 -6.53 -35.67
CA LYS A 36 37.69 -5.79 -36.88
C LYS A 36 37.15 -6.45 -38.17
N LYS A 37 36.60 -7.68 -38.07
CA LYS A 37 35.95 -8.41 -39.15
C LYS A 37 34.66 -9.05 -38.63
N ILE A 38 33.65 -9.10 -39.47
CA ILE A 38 32.40 -9.85 -39.20
C ILE A 38 32.76 -11.33 -39.21
N PRO A 39 32.46 -12.12 -38.15
CA PRO A 39 32.69 -13.56 -38.13
C PRO A 39 31.84 -14.27 -39.20
N THR A 40 32.26 -15.47 -39.61
CA THR A 40 31.39 -16.34 -40.42
C THR A 40 30.13 -16.74 -39.60
N TYR A 41 29.09 -17.18 -40.29
CA TYR A 41 27.88 -17.61 -39.63
C TYR A 41 28.14 -18.77 -38.65
N ASP A 42 28.97 -19.73 -39.01
CA ASP A 42 29.31 -20.88 -38.15
C ASP A 42 30.09 -20.47 -36.91
N GLU A 43 31.02 -19.51 -37.05
CA GLU A 43 31.73 -18.93 -35.90
C GLU A 43 30.76 -18.21 -34.96
N HIS A 44 29.78 -17.51 -35.52
CA HIS A 44 28.74 -16.82 -34.77
C HIS A 44 27.83 -17.81 -34.01
N VAL A 45 27.37 -18.87 -34.68
CA VAL A 45 26.58 -19.96 -34.05
C VAL A 45 27.37 -20.53 -32.88
N LYS A 46 28.63 -20.89 -33.06
CA LYS A 46 29.50 -21.42 -32.01
C LYS A 46 29.68 -20.43 -30.87
N PHE A 47 29.79 -19.15 -31.15
CA PHE A 47 29.91 -18.10 -30.15
C PHE A 47 28.64 -18.02 -29.30
N VAL A 48 27.46 -17.95 -29.91
CA VAL A 48 26.17 -17.83 -29.20
C VAL A 48 25.86 -19.06 -28.36
N THR A 49 26.18 -20.27 -28.89
CA THR A 49 25.78 -21.53 -28.24
C THR A 49 26.79 -22.05 -27.22
N LYS A 50 28.10 -21.76 -27.38
CA LYS A 50 29.14 -22.47 -26.60
C LYS A 50 30.22 -21.57 -25.96
N SER A 51 30.44 -20.35 -26.43
CA SER A 51 31.65 -19.61 -26.10
C SER A 51 31.46 -18.14 -25.71
N HIS A 52 30.23 -17.64 -25.58
CA HIS A 52 30.02 -16.25 -25.16
C HIS A 52 30.43 -16.05 -23.69
N PRO A 53 31.06 -14.92 -23.36
CA PRO A 53 31.56 -14.65 -22.01
C PRO A 53 30.53 -13.94 -21.10
N TYR A 54 29.26 -13.82 -21.53
CA TYR A 54 28.27 -13.01 -20.84
C TYR A 54 27.60 -13.76 -19.70
N ASP A 55 27.56 -13.15 -18.50
CA ASP A 55 26.78 -13.61 -17.34
C ASP A 55 25.28 -13.38 -17.56
N GLY A 56 24.95 -12.36 -18.35
CA GLY A 56 23.60 -12.08 -18.82
C GLY A 56 23.63 -11.55 -20.24
N TRP A 57 22.84 -12.15 -21.14
CA TRP A 57 22.65 -11.69 -22.51
C TRP A 57 21.18 -11.70 -22.85
N TYR A 58 20.65 -10.55 -23.24
CA TYR A 58 19.21 -10.37 -23.41
C TYR A 58 18.88 -9.71 -24.73
N ILE A 59 17.82 -10.21 -25.38
CA ILE A 59 17.14 -9.52 -26.48
C ILE A 59 16.18 -8.49 -25.88
N ILE A 60 16.24 -7.28 -26.40
CA ILE A 60 15.31 -6.19 -26.07
C ILE A 60 14.06 -6.35 -26.91
N MET A 61 12.92 -6.63 -26.28
CA MET A 61 11.65 -6.89 -26.94
C MET A 61 10.67 -5.76 -26.68
N LEU A 62 9.87 -5.44 -27.68
CA LEU A 62 8.63 -4.69 -27.55
C LEU A 62 7.52 -5.54 -28.17
N ASP A 63 6.61 -6.04 -27.33
CA ASP A 63 5.65 -7.08 -27.71
C ASP A 63 6.37 -8.30 -28.32
N SER A 64 6.12 -8.62 -29.62
CA SER A 64 6.81 -9.68 -30.36
C SER A 64 8.04 -9.20 -31.15
N GLN A 65 8.30 -7.89 -31.19
CA GLN A 65 9.35 -7.29 -32.01
C GLN A 65 10.70 -7.26 -31.27
N LYS A 66 11.78 -7.74 -31.92
CA LYS A 66 13.15 -7.67 -31.44
C LYS A 66 13.78 -6.34 -31.84
N LEU A 67 14.16 -5.52 -30.85
CA LEU A 67 14.66 -4.14 -31.04
C LEU A 67 16.18 -4.03 -30.97
N GLY A 68 16.83 -4.97 -30.31
CA GLY A 68 18.26 -4.95 -30.06
C GLY A 68 18.66 -5.98 -29.02
N HIS A 69 19.88 -5.88 -28.54
CA HIS A 69 20.34 -6.68 -27.42
C HIS A 69 21.13 -5.86 -26.40
N ILE A 70 21.19 -6.37 -25.17
CA ILE A 70 22.02 -5.86 -24.09
C ILE A 70 22.67 -7.04 -23.36
N ASN A 71 23.94 -6.87 -22.98
CA ASN A 71 24.69 -7.92 -22.29
C ASN A 71 25.45 -7.36 -21.09
N ILE A 72 25.86 -8.26 -20.20
CA ILE A 72 26.63 -7.94 -19.03
C ILE A 72 27.65 -9.05 -18.75
N ILE A 73 28.85 -8.64 -18.36
CA ILE A 73 29.95 -9.53 -17.93
C ILE A 73 30.36 -9.11 -16.53
N HIS A 74 30.38 -10.03 -15.59
CA HIS A 74 30.89 -9.82 -14.25
C HIS A 74 32.39 -10.15 -14.20
N LYS A 75 33.19 -9.16 -13.84
CA LYS A 75 34.60 -9.31 -13.49
C LYS A 75 34.82 -8.66 -12.13
N GLU A 76 35.83 -7.78 -12.00
CA GLU A 76 35.92 -6.87 -10.84
C GLU A 76 34.73 -5.92 -10.75
N ASN A 77 34.25 -5.47 -11.93
CA ASN A 77 33.03 -4.65 -12.11
C ASN A 77 32.11 -5.30 -13.16
N TYR A 78 30.89 -4.81 -13.27
CA TYR A 78 29.96 -5.23 -14.31
C TYR A 78 30.20 -4.46 -15.61
N TYR A 79 30.72 -5.15 -16.63
CA TYR A 79 30.88 -4.60 -17.98
C TYR A 79 29.60 -4.76 -18.76
N VAL A 80 29.07 -3.65 -19.27
CA VAL A 80 27.79 -3.60 -20.00
C VAL A 80 28.03 -3.25 -21.45
N GLY A 81 27.38 -4.02 -22.35
CA GLY A 81 27.35 -3.75 -23.78
C GLY A 81 25.90 -3.75 -24.29
N TRP A 82 25.61 -2.92 -25.26
CA TRP A 82 24.32 -2.87 -25.91
C TRP A 82 24.44 -2.55 -27.40
N PHE A 83 23.46 -2.99 -28.16
CA PHE A 83 23.26 -2.58 -29.55
C PHE A 83 21.77 -2.53 -29.86
N ILE A 84 21.32 -1.40 -30.45
CA ILE A 84 19.93 -1.19 -30.88
C ILE A 84 19.92 -1.13 -32.41
N LYS A 85 19.00 -1.86 -33.05
CA LYS A 85 18.80 -1.80 -34.51
C LYS A 85 18.67 -0.36 -34.98
N LYS A 86 19.25 -0.05 -36.16
CA LYS A 86 19.34 1.32 -36.67
C LYS A 86 17.99 2.02 -36.74
N GLU A 87 16.94 1.31 -37.13
CA GLU A 87 15.57 1.82 -37.23
C GLU A 87 14.94 2.22 -35.89
N PHE A 88 15.45 1.66 -34.74
CA PHE A 88 14.92 1.93 -33.40
C PHE A 88 15.86 2.81 -32.56
N GLN A 89 16.91 3.35 -33.13
CA GLN A 89 17.81 4.23 -32.42
C GLN A 89 17.18 5.60 -32.16
N ASN A 90 17.67 6.31 -31.12
CA ASN A 90 17.18 7.63 -30.65
C ASN A 90 15.76 7.63 -30.04
N LEU A 91 15.13 6.47 -29.88
CA LEU A 91 13.80 6.33 -29.27
C LEU A 91 13.84 6.09 -27.76
N GLY A 92 15.02 6.18 -27.10
CA GLY A 92 15.16 5.95 -25.66
C GLY A 92 15.22 4.48 -25.23
N ILE A 93 15.19 3.54 -26.19
CA ILE A 93 15.15 2.09 -25.95
C ILE A 93 16.36 1.60 -25.15
N ALA A 94 17.57 2.02 -25.52
CA ALA A 94 18.79 1.61 -24.81
C ALA A 94 18.81 2.11 -23.36
N LEU A 95 18.28 3.31 -23.09
CA LEU A 95 18.12 3.84 -21.74
C LEU A 95 17.20 2.94 -20.90
N LYS A 96 16.02 2.63 -21.44
CA LYS A 96 15.06 1.76 -20.73
C LYS A 96 15.61 0.35 -20.53
N ALA A 97 16.25 -0.22 -21.55
CA ALA A 97 16.89 -1.54 -21.45
C ALA A 97 17.99 -1.58 -20.39
N PHE A 98 18.81 -0.53 -20.28
CA PHE A 98 19.84 -0.45 -19.25
C PHE A 98 19.22 -0.32 -17.85
N GLU A 99 18.16 0.46 -17.66
CA GLU A 99 17.42 0.51 -16.39
C GLU A 99 16.87 -0.86 -15.99
N MET A 100 16.34 -1.63 -16.96
CA MET A 100 15.87 -3.00 -16.73
C MET A 100 17.03 -3.94 -16.38
N LEU A 101 18.18 -3.81 -17.05
CA LEU A 101 19.38 -4.61 -16.77
C LEU A 101 19.92 -4.35 -15.36
N LYS A 102 19.94 -3.08 -14.91
CA LYS A 102 20.34 -2.71 -13.54
C LYS A 102 19.46 -3.36 -12.47
N LYS A 103 18.17 -3.59 -12.77
CA LYS A 103 17.26 -4.30 -11.85
C LYS A 103 17.61 -5.79 -11.75
N LEU A 104 18.04 -6.42 -12.85
CA LEU A 104 18.41 -7.84 -12.90
C LEU A 104 19.81 -8.12 -12.35
N HIS A 105 20.72 -7.20 -12.56
CA HIS A 105 22.15 -7.31 -12.21
C HIS A 105 22.58 -6.09 -11.43
N LYS A 106 22.35 -6.08 -10.12
CA LYS A 106 22.69 -4.96 -9.24
C LYS A 106 24.19 -4.85 -9.03
N SER A 107 24.76 -3.66 -9.22
CA SER A 107 26.18 -3.37 -8.96
C SER A 107 26.38 -1.95 -8.46
N SER A 108 27.44 -1.75 -7.66
CA SER A 108 27.92 -0.42 -7.28
C SER A 108 28.61 0.30 -8.46
N ILE A 109 29.25 -0.45 -9.36
CA ILE A 109 29.96 0.12 -10.51
C ILE A 109 29.58 -0.66 -11.78
N TYR A 110 29.15 0.07 -12.80
CA TYR A 110 28.99 -0.45 -14.16
C TYR A 110 30.04 0.17 -15.06
N THR A 111 30.66 -0.63 -15.92
CA THR A 111 31.71 -0.22 -16.84
C THR A 111 31.25 -0.40 -18.28
N GLY A 112 31.41 0.63 -19.09
CA GLY A 112 31.18 0.60 -20.55
C GLY A 112 32.49 0.81 -21.27
N LYS A 113 32.71 0.11 -22.39
CA LYS A 113 33.84 0.35 -23.29
C LYS A 113 33.34 0.86 -24.64
N SER A 114 34.04 1.83 -25.21
CA SER A 114 33.72 2.38 -26.52
C SER A 114 34.99 2.65 -27.35
N ASN A 115 34.84 2.52 -28.67
CA ASN A 115 35.91 2.95 -29.57
C ASN A 115 36.09 4.48 -29.48
N PRO A 116 37.33 5.01 -29.45
CA PRO A 116 37.58 6.45 -29.38
C PRO A 116 36.89 7.28 -30.47
N LYS A 117 36.65 6.69 -31.63
CA LYS A 117 35.95 7.36 -32.76
C LYS A 117 34.44 7.32 -32.68
N ASN A 118 33.84 6.54 -31.76
CA ASN A 118 32.41 6.41 -31.59
C ASN A 118 31.82 7.50 -30.67
N ILE A 119 31.87 8.74 -31.15
CA ILE A 119 31.35 9.93 -30.42
C ILE A 119 29.92 9.78 -29.99
N ARG A 120 29.09 9.04 -30.76
CA ARG A 120 27.70 8.79 -30.46
C ARG A 120 27.53 7.94 -29.19
N SER A 121 28.32 6.87 -29.05
CA SER A 121 28.33 6.04 -27.86
C SER A 121 28.82 6.82 -26.63
N HIS A 122 29.82 7.69 -26.79
CA HIS A 122 30.30 8.54 -25.70
C HIS A 122 29.21 9.44 -25.14
N LYS A 123 28.55 10.24 -26.03
CA LYS A 123 27.43 11.11 -25.63
C LYS A 123 26.29 10.35 -24.99
N PHE A 124 26.05 9.12 -25.45
CA PHE A 124 25.01 8.29 -24.86
C PHE A 124 25.40 7.78 -23.47
N MET A 125 26.64 7.30 -23.26
CA MET A 125 27.14 6.92 -21.95
C MET A 125 27.14 8.09 -20.96
N GLU A 126 27.58 9.28 -21.39
CA GLU A 126 27.50 10.51 -20.58
C GLU A 126 26.06 10.84 -20.17
N LYS A 127 25.10 10.70 -21.11
CA LYS A 127 23.67 10.88 -20.82
C LYS A 127 23.12 9.86 -19.81
N LEU A 128 23.71 8.66 -19.75
CA LEU A 128 23.41 7.66 -18.73
C LEU A 128 24.11 7.92 -17.38
N GLY A 129 24.97 8.93 -17.31
CA GLY A 129 25.74 9.29 -16.12
C GLY A 129 27.08 8.60 -15.99
N PHE A 130 27.52 7.86 -17.01
CA PHE A 130 28.89 7.32 -17.04
C PHE A 130 29.89 8.44 -17.21
N LYS A 131 31.04 8.30 -16.55
CA LYS A 131 32.19 9.22 -16.67
C LYS A 131 33.37 8.49 -17.30
N LEU A 132 34.09 9.16 -18.17
CA LEU A 132 35.33 8.65 -18.73
C LEU A 132 36.36 8.51 -17.61
N THR A 133 36.89 7.30 -17.41
CA THR A 133 37.84 7.00 -16.33
C THR A 133 39.24 6.58 -16.85
N LYS A 134 39.29 5.93 -18.01
CA LYS A 134 40.56 5.51 -18.62
C LYS A 134 40.52 5.63 -20.14
N GLU A 135 41.62 6.00 -20.74
CA GLU A 135 41.81 6.10 -22.18
C GLU A 135 42.92 5.16 -22.61
N PHE A 136 42.63 4.36 -23.63
CA PHE A 136 43.58 3.47 -24.32
C PHE A 136 43.61 3.79 -25.81
N PRO A 137 44.66 3.45 -26.54
CA PRO A 137 44.73 3.75 -27.98
C PRO A 137 43.61 3.16 -28.83
N ASP A 138 43.07 2.02 -28.40
CA ASP A 138 42.03 1.25 -29.11
C ASP A 138 40.63 1.35 -28.48
N HIS A 139 40.53 1.79 -27.22
CA HIS A 139 39.22 1.96 -26.55
C HIS A 139 39.27 2.95 -25.37
N LEU A 140 38.11 3.54 -25.09
CA LEU A 140 37.82 4.35 -23.92
C LEU A 140 37.04 3.55 -22.90
N VAL A 141 37.29 3.76 -21.61
CA VAL A 141 36.58 3.12 -20.50
C VAL A 141 35.76 4.18 -19.76
N PHE A 142 34.48 3.94 -19.67
CA PHE A 142 33.54 4.77 -18.95
C PHE A 142 32.99 3.99 -17.75
N GLU A 143 32.87 4.63 -16.61
CA GLU A 143 32.33 4.03 -15.40
C GLU A 143 31.15 4.84 -14.89
N LEU A 144 30.07 4.14 -14.55
CA LEU A 144 28.95 4.65 -13.80
C LEU A 144 29.10 4.18 -12.36
N ASP A 145 29.49 5.11 -11.50
CA ASP A 145 29.47 4.87 -10.06
C ASP A 145 28.03 4.94 -9.57
N ASN A 146 27.45 3.76 -9.35
CA ASN A 146 26.13 3.59 -8.78
C ASN A 146 26.20 3.47 -7.24
N SER A 147 27.41 3.49 -6.65
CA SER A 147 27.62 3.44 -5.20
C SER A 147 27.06 4.68 -4.51
N ALA A 148 27.08 5.82 -5.19
CA ALA A 148 26.41 7.03 -4.72
C ALA A 148 24.87 6.85 -4.59
N ASN A 149 24.26 5.99 -5.38
CA ASN A 149 22.85 5.61 -5.20
C ASN A 149 22.66 4.61 -4.05
N MET A 150 23.67 3.82 -3.70
CA MET A 150 23.66 2.92 -2.56
C MET A 150 24.00 3.64 -1.23
N ASN A 151 24.80 4.72 -1.30
CA ASN A 151 25.17 5.58 -0.16
C ASN A 151 24.57 6.99 -0.24
N LYS A 152 23.51 7.18 -1.01
CA LYS A 152 22.89 8.49 -1.16
C LYS A 152 22.44 8.98 0.20
N ILE A 153 23.06 10.06 0.69
CA ILE A 153 22.56 10.81 1.84
C ILE A 153 21.34 11.56 1.34
N TYR A 154 20.16 11.04 1.65
CA TYR A 154 18.91 11.75 1.36
C TYR A 154 18.82 12.96 2.29
N THR A 155 18.78 14.15 1.69
CA THR A 155 18.67 15.39 2.44
C THR A 155 17.27 15.53 3.03
N LYS A 156 17.19 16.20 4.16
CA LYS A 156 15.92 16.58 4.78
C LYS A 156 15.05 17.36 3.80
N ASN A 157 13.75 17.05 3.77
CA ASN A 157 12.79 17.78 2.96
C ASN A 157 12.66 19.24 3.44
N GLU A 158 12.45 20.17 2.52
CA GLU A 158 12.07 21.53 2.88
C GLU A 158 10.64 21.51 3.45
N LEU A 159 10.43 21.97 4.68
CA LEU A 159 9.16 21.90 5.42
C LEU A 159 8.83 23.22 6.14
N ARG A 160 9.38 24.36 5.67
CA ARG A 160 9.23 25.66 6.36
C ARG A 160 7.80 26.11 6.44
N LYS A 161 7.03 25.99 5.34
CA LYS A 161 5.63 26.39 5.31
C LYS A 161 4.79 25.48 6.21
N SER A 162 5.06 24.18 6.18
CA SER A 162 4.37 23.19 6.99
C SER A 162 4.51 23.50 8.49
N PHE A 163 5.73 23.80 8.95
CA PHE A 163 5.97 24.16 10.35
C PHE A 163 5.46 25.56 10.71
N SER A 164 5.53 26.52 9.79
CA SER A 164 4.95 27.86 10.01
C SER A 164 3.44 27.77 10.25
N LEU A 165 2.72 27.04 9.38
CA LEU A 165 1.28 26.80 9.53
C LEU A 165 0.96 26.04 10.83
N PHE A 166 1.79 25.09 11.22
CA PHE A 166 1.60 24.35 12.48
C PHE A 166 1.73 25.25 13.71
N ASN A 167 2.73 26.12 13.72
CA ASN A 167 2.91 27.07 14.81
C ASN A 167 1.77 28.10 14.88
N GLU A 168 1.22 28.49 13.73
CA GLU A 168 0.02 29.32 13.66
C GLU A 168 -1.21 28.55 14.19
N ALA A 169 -1.43 27.32 13.72
CA ALA A 169 -2.57 26.50 14.11
C ALA A 169 -2.64 26.24 15.63
N LYS A 170 -1.51 26.11 16.31
CA LYS A 170 -1.44 25.96 17.77
C LYS A 170 -2.10 27.10 18.55
N LYS A 171 -2.24 28.30 17.93
CA LYS A 171 -2.93 29.44 18.55
C LYS A 171 -4.45 29.25 18.58
N PHE A 172 -4.99 28.45 17.70
CA PHE A 172 -6.43 28.28 17.47
C PHE A 172 -6.95 26.87 17.77
N HIS A 173 -6.06 25.89 17.76
CA HIS A 173 -6.44 24.48 17.93
C HIS A 173 -5.52 23.78 18.96
N PRO A 174 -6.08 23.07 19.95
CA PRO A 174 -5.30 22.27 20.89
C PRO A 174 -4.43 21.23 20.16
N GLY A 175 -3.10 21.36 20.28
CA GLY A 175 -2.14 20.49 19.58
C GLY A 175 -1.93 20.82 18.09
N GLY A 176 -2.59 21.86 17.53
CA GLY A 176 -2.35 22.39 16.20
C GLY A 176 -2.90 21.58 15.02
N VAL A 177 -3.44 20.38 15.25
CA VAL A 177 -4.02 19.50 14.22
C VAL A 177 -5.19 18.69 14.78
N SER A 178 -6.13 18.33 13.90
CA SER A 178 -7.32 17.56 14.28
C SER A 178 -7.06 16.05 14.28
N GLY A 179 -7.75 15.35 15.19
CA GLY A 179 -7.81 13.89 15.20
C GLY A 179 -6.47 13.21 15.43
N ILE A 180 -6.24 12.13 14.68
CA ILE A 180 -5.06 11.27 14.79
C ILE A 180 -3.84 11.79 14.02
N ASN A 181 -3.96 12.90 13.30
CA ASN A 181 -2.90 13.47 12.46
C ASN A 181 -1.83 14.22 13.28
N ARG A 182 -1.57 13.78 14.49
CA ARG A 182 -0.67 14.46 15.42
C ARG A 182 0.79 14.24 15.05
N PRO A 183 1.64 15.29 15.06
CA PRO A 183 3.05 15.18 14.68
C PRO A 183 3.84 14.11 15.46
N TYR A 184 3.51 13.85 16.70
CA TYR A 184 4.17 12.83 17.52
C TYR A 184 3.92 11.37 17.04
N ASN A 185 2.97 11.13 16.14
CA ASN A 185 2.77 9.84 15.49
C ASN A 185 3.77 9.60 14.35
N PHE A 186 4.63 10.57 14.06
CA PHE A 186 5.63 10.55 13.01
C PHE A 186 7.02 10.85 13.58
N VAL A 187 8.04 10.83 12.74
CA VAL A 187 9.38 11.28 13.16
C VAL A 187 9.39 12.80 13.21
N GLU A 188 9.68 13.32 14.38
CA GLU A 188 9.65 14.75 14.64
C GLU A 188 10.58 15.52 13.70
N ASN A 189 10.11 16.65 13.18
CA ASN A 189 10.82 17.53 12.26
C ASN A 189 11.20 16.92 10.89
N GLU A 190 10.87 15.67 10.60
CA GLU A 190 11.16 15.02 9.31
C GLU A 190 9.93 14.92 8.40
N TYR A 191 8.73 14.85 8.99
CA TYR A 191 7.48 14.68 8.26
C TYR A 191 6.75 16.00 8.03
N PRO A 192 6.06 16.16 6.86
CA PRO A 192 5.14 17.27 6.67
C PRO A 192 3.95 17.15 7.63
N ILE A 193 3.37 18.28 7.99
CA ILE A 193 2.18 18.34 8.85
C ILE A 193 0.94 18.69 8.02
N PHE A 194 1.13 19.36 6.88
CA PHE A 194 0.04 19.79 6.01
C PHE A 194 0.27 19.32 4.59
N PHE A 195 -0.70 18.56 4.05
CA PHE A 195 -0.80 18.29 2.63
C PHE A 195 -1.66 19.34 1.94
N GLN A 196 -1.30 19.71 0.73
CA GLN A 196 -2.02 20.67 -0.10
C GLN A 196 -2.93 19.98 -1.14
N LYS A 197 -2.47 18.85 -1.69
CA LYS A 197 -3.21 18.12 -2.72
C LYS A 197 -2.84 16.64 -2.74
N GLY A 198 -3.71 15.82 -3.34
CA GLY A 198 -3.45 14.42 -3.65
C GLY A 198 -3.97 14.07 -5.03
N LYS A 199 -3.32 13.13 -5.72
CA LYS A 199 -3.81 12.54 -6.98
C LYS A 199 -3.31 11.10 -7.09
N GLY A 200 -4.24 10.17 -7.37
CA GLY A 200 -3.91 8.74 -7.46
C GLY A 200 -3.29 8.22 -6.17
N GLY A 201 -2.14 7.57 -6.24
CA GLY A 201 -1.39 7.05 -5.08
C GLY A 201 -0.44 8.05 -4.42
N LYS A 202 -0.54 9.36 -4.72
CA LYS A 202 0.43 10.36 -4.29
C LYS A 202 -0.21 11.55 -3.62
N VAL A 203 0.54 12.15 -2.69
CA VAL A 203 0.18 13.39 -1.97
C VAL A 203 1.30 14.41 -2.08
N THR A 204 0.95 15.70 -2.09
CA THR A 204 1.91 16.81 -2.13
C THR A 204 1.69 17.70 -0.92
N ASP A 205 2.76 18.00 -0.19
CA ASP A 205 2.71 18.92 0.94
C ASP A 205 2.66 20.40 0.52
N VAL A 206 2.49 21.30 1.50
CA VAL A 206 2.42 22.75 1.26
C VAL A 206 3.77 23.35 0.85
N ASP A 207 4.87 22.64 1.05
CA ASP A 207 6.21 23.04 0.64
C ASP A 207 6.55 22.53 -0.78
N GLY A 208 5.63 21.76 -1.42
CA GLY A 208 5.75 21.27 -2.79
C GLY A 208 6.41 19.90 -2.93
N ASN A 209 6.69 19.20 -1.83
CA ASN A 209 7.22 17.85 -1.88
C ASN A 209 6.11 16.86 -2.23
N GLU A 210 6.31 16.02 -3.24
CA GLU A 210 5.41 14.92 -3.61
C GLU A 210 5.89 13.60 -3.00
N TYR A 211 4.97 12.83 -2.43
CA TYR A 211 5.23 11.55 -1.75
C TYR A 211 4.34 10.45 -2.33
N ILE A 212 4.86 9.22 -2.41
CA ILE A 212 4.02 8.02 -2.55
C ILE A 212 3.32 7.80 -1.20
N ASP A 213 1.98 7.77 -1.21
CA ASP A 213 1.17 7.69 0.01
C ASP A 213 0.89 6.24 0.41
N MET A 214 1.74 5.67 1.27
CA MET A 214 1.55 4.33 1.82
C MET A 214 0.56 4.28 2.99
N LEU A 215 -0.02 5.42 3.39
CA LEU A 215 -1.01 5.48 4.47
C LEU A 215 -2.46 5.54 3.95
N CYS A 216 -2.66 6.07 2.74
CA CYS A 216 -3.98 6.18 2.09
C CYS A 216 -5.06 6.72 3.05
N SER A 217 -4.72 7.80 3.79
CA SER A 217 -5.59 8.43 4.80
C SER A 217 -6.09 7.47 5.90
N TYR A 218 -5.25 6.51 6.31
CA TYR A 218 -5.61 5.42 7.25
C TYR A 218 -6.59 4.39 6.67
N GLY A 219 -6.55 4.19 5.35
CA GLY A 219 -7.25 3.14 4.63
C GLY A 219 -8.53 3.51 3.87
N PRO A 220 -9.15 4.70 4.02
CA PRO A 220 -10.32 5.04 3.21
C PRO A 220 -10.01 5.23 1.72
N ILE A 221 -8.83 5.74 1.36
CA ILE A 221 -8.46 5.89 -0.05
C ILE A 221 -8.11 4.50 -0.63
N ILE A 222 -9.09 3.88 -1.26
CA ILE A 222 -8.94 2.55 -1.86
C ILE A 222 -8.65 2.60 -3.35
N ILE A 223 -9.24 3.55 -4.07
CA ILE A 223 -9.03 3.73 -5.51
C ILE A 223 -7.84 4.66 -5.73
N GLY A 224 -7.88 5.85 -5.15
CA GLY A 224 -6.85 6.87 -5.24
C GLY A 224 -7.38 8.22 -4.81
N HIS A 225 -6.48 9.16 -4.52
CA HIS A 225 -6.84 10.54 -4.23
C HIS A 225 -7.41 11.21 -5.47
N ARG A 226 -8.45 12.02 -5.30
CA ARG A 226 -9.08 12.79 -6.37
C ARG A 226 -9.39 11.92 -7.60
N GLU A 227 -10.16 10.88 -7.39
CA GLU A 227 -10.65 10.03 -8.47
C GLU A 227 -11.80 10.73 -9.19
N GLU A 228 -11.58 11.08 -10.45
CA GLU A 228 -12.47 11.94 -11.23
C GLU A 228 -13.89 11.38 -11.33
N GLU A 229 -14.04 10.08 -11.56
CA GLU A 229 -15.38 9.47 -11.66
C GLU A 229 -16.20 9.59 -10.37
N ILE A 230 -15.55 9.51 -9.20
CA ILE A 230 -16.23 9.63 -7.90
C ILE A 230 -16.54 11.10 -7.63
N ASP A 231 -15.57 11.98 -7.85
CA ASP A 231 -15.75 13.41 -7.65
C ASP A 231 -16.83 13.97 -8.57
N ASP A 232 -16.90 13.54 -9.84
CA ASP A 232 -17.94 13.91 -10.79
C ASP A 232 -19.33 13.47 -10.36
N ALA A 233 -19.48 12.26 -9.79
CA ALA A 233 -20.74 11.79 -9.24
C ALA A 233 -21.23 12.68 -8.08
N VAL A 234 -20.30 13.14 -7.22
CA VAL A 234 -20.61 14.06 -6.12
C VAL A 234 -20.97 15.45 -6.66
N ILE A 235 -20.20 15.97 -7.63
CA ILE A 235 -20.49 17.24 -8.29
C ILE A 235 -21.86 17.22 -8.97
N HIS A 236 -22.18 16.12 -9.64
CA HIS A 236 -23.50 15.91 -10.27
C HIS A 236 -24.61 15.94 -9.22
N GLN A 237 -24.44 15.29 -8.07
CA GLN A 237 -25.40 15.32 -6.96
C GLN A 237 -25.63 16.75 -6.45
N ILE A 238 -24.53 17.52 -6.27
CA ILE A 238 -24.62 18.94 -5.83
C ILE A 238 -25.41 19.77 -6.83
N LYS A 239 -25.04 19.69 -8.11
CA LYS A 239 -25.57 20.59 -9.14
C LYS A 239 -27.03 20.34 -9.46
N ASN A 240 -27.49 19.09 -9.41
CA ASN A 240 -28.81 18.73 -9.92
C ASN A 240 -29.84 18.46 -8.82
N PHE A 241 -29.41 18.04 -7.61
CA PHE A 241 -30.34 17.56 -6.59
C PHE A 241 -30.17 18.21 -5.21
N GLY A 242 -29.02 18.86 -4.95
CA GLY A 242 -28.66 19.25 -3.59
C GLY A 242 -28.28 18.05 -2.72
N PHE A 243 -28.07 18.21 -1.40
CA PHE A 243 -27.42 17.14 -0.65
C PHE A 243 -27.81 16.96 0.83
N ASN A 244 -28.48 17.90 1.46
CA ASN A 244 -28.89 17.76 2.86
C ASN A 244 -30.27 18.33 3.09
N PHE A 245 -31.23 17.45 3.38
CA PHE A 245 -32.64 17.81 3.51
C PHE A 245 -33.22 17.28 4.81
N SER A 246 -34.32 17.87 5.25
CA SER A 246 -35.07 17.39 6.41
C SER A 246 -35.74 16.02 6.17
N LEU A 247 -35.89 15.60 4.92
CA LEU A 247 -36.41 14.31 4.48
C LEU A 247 -35.38 13.59 3.60
N THR A 248 -35.51 12.27 3.52
CA THR A 248 -34.60 11.40 2.81
C THR A 248 -34.74 11.51 1.28
N GLN A 249 -33.65 11.55 0.56
CA GLN A 249 -33.62 11.48 -0.91
C GLN A 249 -33.66 10.04 -1.44
N PRO A 250 -34.16 9.79 -2.68
CA PRO A 250 -34.22 8.45 -3.28
C PRO A 250 -32.86 7.72 -3.36
N ILE A 251 -31.75 8.42 -3.49
CA ILE A 251 -30.40 7.84 -3.53
C ILE A 251 -30.07 7.03 -2.27
N HIS A 252 -30.69 7.35 -1.15
CA HIS A 252 -30.62 6.58 0.09
C HIS A 252 -31.08 5.14 -0.14
N ASN A 253 -32.26 4.95 -0.74
CA ASN A 253 -32.79 3.61 -1.01
C ASN A 253 -31.90 2.83 -2.00
N THR A 254 -31.35 3.53 -3.00
CA THR A 254 -30.43 2.93 -3.96
C THR A 254 -29.19 2.37 -3.27
N LEU A 255 -28.58 3.16 -2.35
CA LEU A 255 -27.40 2.70 -1.60
C LEU A 255 -27.74 1.56 -0.63
N LEU A 256 -28.86 1.66 0.11
CA LEU A 256 -29.29 0.58 1.03
C LEU A 256 -29.52 -0.73 0.29
N LYS A 257 -30.19 -0.69 -0.86
CA LYS A 257 -30.39 -1.88 -1.70
C LYS A 257 -29.06 -2.46 -2.13
N LYS A 258 -28.13 -1.63 -2.64
CA LYS A 258 -26.81 -2.08 -3.05
C LYS A 258 -26.03 -2.75 -1.91
N LEU A 259 -26.06 -2.18 -0.71
CA LEU A 259 -25.40 -2.76 0.46
C LEU A 259 -26.00 -4.10 0.86
N THR A 260 -27.34 -4.23 0.78
CA THR A 260 -28.04 -5.51 1.05
C THR A 260 -27.68 -6.60 0.04
N GLU A 261 -27.39 -6.24 -1.21
CA GLU A 261 -27.00 -7.20 -2.27
C GLU A 261 -25.58 -7.74 -2.07
N ILE A 262 -24.66 -6.93 -1.54
CA ILE A 262 -23.23 -7.26 -1.51
C ILE A 262 -22.72 -7.75 -0.14
N ILE A 263 -23.37 -7.37 0.96
CA ILE A 263 -22.93 -7.71 2.33
C ILE A 263 -23.75 -8.90 2.86
N PRO A 264 -23.11 -10.03 3.20
CA PRO A 264 -23.82 -11.26 3.57
C PRO A 264 -24.80 -11.15 4.74
N CYS A 265 -24.46 -10.37 5.79
CA CYS A 265 -25.36 -10.21 6.95
C CYS A 265 -26.45 -9.14 6.75
N ALA A 266 -26.43 -8.39 5.65
CA ALA A 266 -27.25 -7.19 5.47
C ALA A 266 -28.70 -7.48 5.08
N GLU A 267 -29.59 -7.67 6.04
CA GLU A 267 -31.04 -7.63 5.81
C GLU A 267 -31.59 -6.20 5.91
N GLN A 268 -31.00 -5.38 6.78
CA GLN A 268 -31.24 -3.93 6.91
C GLN A 268 -29.93 -3.18 7.16
N THR A 269 -29.93 -1.89 6.83
CA THR A 269 -28.77 -1.00 7.01
C THR A 269 -29.20 0.37 7.51
N ILE A 270 -28.43 0.93 8.45
CA ILE A 270 -28.53 2.30 8.94
C ILE A 270 -27.27 3.03 8.56
N LEU A 271 -27.40 4.16 7.84
CA LEU A 271 -26.27 5.00 7.45
C LEU A 271 -25.94 6.00 8.57
N VAL A 272 -24.65 6.16 8.83
CA VAL A 272 -24.07 7.11 9.79
C VAL A 272 -22.86 7.79 9.17
N LYS A 273 -22.10 8.60 9.92
CA LYS A 273 -20.96 9.35 9.35
C LYS A 273 -19.61 8.76 9.64
N THR A 274 -19.42 8.18 10.82
CA THR A 274 -18.11 7.66 11.24
C THR A 274 -18.20 6.20 11.68
N GLY A 275 -17.06 5.50 11.68
CA GLY A 275 -16.99 4.16 12.22
C GLY A 275 -17.36 4.10 13.71
N SER A 276 -17.03 5.14 14.49
CA SER A 276 -17.41 5.23 15.90
C SER A 276 -18.91 5.35 16.10
N ASP A 277 -19.62 6.06 15.21
CA ASP A 277 -21.08 6.09 15.22
C ASP A 277 -21.65 4.68 14.97
N ALA A 278 -21.11 4.00 13.95
CA ALA A 278 -21.57 2.67 13.56
C ALA A 278 -21.37 1.63 14.67
N THR A 279 -20.19 1.58 15.29
CA THR A 279 -19.89 0.64 16.38
C THR A 279 -20.72 0.94 17.63
N SER A 280 -20.90 2.21 17.99
CA SER A 280 -21.77 2.60 19.11
C SER A 280 -23.24 2.27 18.84
N ALA A 281 -23.70 2.44 17.62
CA ALA A 281 -25.04 2.02 17.23
C ALA A 281 -25.18 0.49 17.33
N ALA A 282 -24.20 -0.29 16.85
CA ALA A 282 -24.22 -1.74 16.94
C ALA A 282 -24.35 -2.24 18.39
N ILE A 283 -23.57 -1.67 19.31
CA ILE A 283 -23.65 -1.99 20.73
C ILE A 283 -25.01 -1.61 21.34
N ARG A 284 -25.52 -0.43 20.98
CA ARG A 284 -26.85 0.02 21.46
C ARG A 284 -27.96 -0.91 20.96
N ALA A 285 -27.90 -1.33 19.70
CA ALA A 285 -28.85 -2.28 19.14
C ALA A 285 -28.80 -3.63 19.89
N ALA A 286 -27.60 -4.17 20.09
CA ALA A 286 -27.40 -5.43 20.80
C ALA A 286 -27.96 -5.39 22.24
N ARG A 287 -27.64 -4.35 23.00
CA ARG A 287 -28.18 -4.14 24.36
C ARG A 287 -29.69 -4.00 24.38
N ALA A 288 -30.27 -3.20 23.48
CA ALA A 288 -31.70 -3.00 23.42
C ALA A 288 -32.48 -4.26 22.98
N PHE A 289 -31.88 -5.06 22.11
CA PHE A 289 -32.47 -6.31 21.63
C PHE A 289 -32.44 -7.41 22.68
N THR A 290 -31.28 -7.64 23.29
CA THR A 290 -31.04 -8.72 24.27
C THR A 290 -31.49 -8.38 25.69
N ASN A 291 -31.68 -7.10 25.99
CA ASN A 291 -31.92 -6.56 27.32
C ASN A 291 -30.78 -6.89 28.32
N LYS A 292 -29.54 -7.04 27.80
CA LYS A 292 -28.31 -7.32 28.55
C LYS A 292 -27.32 -6.17 28.39
N ASN A 293 -26.31 -6.06 29.29
CA ASN A 293 -25.42 -4.90 29.34
C ASN A 293 -23.97 -5.18 28.92
N LYS A 294 -23.44 -6.37 29.22
CA LYS A 294 -22.02 -6.66 29.01
C LYS A 294 -21.67 -6.84 27.55
N ILE A 295 -20.56 -6.25 27.14
CA ILE A 295 -19.99 -6.36 25.80
C ILE A 295 -18.58 -6.93 25.92
N ILE A 296 -18.31 -8.00 25.21
CA ILE A 296 -16.96 -8.57 25.09
C ILE A 296 -16.37 -8.04 23.79
N ARG A 297 -15.17 -7.43 23.87
CA ARG A 297 -14.57 -6.78 22.70
C ARG A 297 -13.13 -7.21 22.43
N CYS A 298 -12.73 -7.14 21.14
CA CYS A 298 -11.34 -7.25 20.73
C CYS A 298 -11.04 -6.24 19.61
N GLY A 299 -10.04 -5.38 19.83
CA GLY A 299 -9.59 -4.37 18.86
C GLY A 299 -10.00 -2.94 19.21
N TYR A 300 -9.50 -1.99 18.40
CA TYR A 300 -9.88 -0.58 18.48
C TYR A 300 -11.20 -0.35 17.75
N LEU A 301 -12.25 -0.03 18.47
CA LEU A 301 -13.63 0.04 17.96
C LEU A 301 -14.18 1.47 17.86
N GLY A 302 -13.32 2.45 17.95
CA GLY A 302 -13.69 3.86 17.88
C GLY A 302 -13.13 4.68 19.06
N TRP A 303 -13.55 5.96 19.13
CA TRP A 303 -13.09 6.88 20.17
C TRP A 303 -14.15 7.24 21.21
N HIS A 304 -15.36 6.69 21.10
CA HIS A 304 -16.44 6.97 22.05
C HIS A 304 -16.14 6.35 23.42
N ASP A 305 -16.75 6.90 24.48
CA ASP A 305 -16.45 6.62 25.88
C ASP A 305 -16.45 5.14 26.25
N TRP A 306 -17.34 4.34 25.64
CA TRP A 306 -17.45 2.91 25.93
C TRP A 306 -16.26 2.08 25.45
N CYS A 307 -15.51 2.53 24.44
CA CYS A 307 -14.51 1.69 23.77
C CYS A 307 -13.09 2.26 23.69
N ILE A 308 -12.89 3.56 23.95
CA ILE A 308 -11.55 4.16 23.90
C ILE A 308 -10.69 3.73 25.10
N ASP A 309 -9.41 3.47 24.87
CA ASP A 309 -8.49 3.01 25.91
C ASP A 309 -7.97 4.17 26.78
N VAL A 310 -7.87 5.38 26.23
CA VAL A 310 -7.47 6.59 26.98
C VAL A 310 -8.67 7.12 27.76
N LYS A 311 -8.70 6.89 29.07
CA LYS A 311 -9.87 7.11 29.93
C LYS A 311 -9.98 8.52 30.54
N GLY A 312 -9.07 9.45 30.21
CA GLY A 312 -9.12 10.82 30.73
C GLY A 312 -10.47 11.50 30.46
N GLY A 313 -11.19 11.90 31.52
CA GLY A 313 -12.52 12.54 31.44
C GLY A 313 -13.69 11.60 31.20
N ILE A 314 -13.50 10.27 31.20
CA ILE A 314 -14.55 9.28 30.98
C ILE A 314 -14.94 8.65 32.33
N PRO A 315 -16.21 8.74 32.77
CA PRO A 315 -16.67 8.11 34.01
C PRO A 315 -16.67 6.58 33.86
N GLU A 316 -16.35 5.88 34.93
CA GLU A 316 -16.24 4.42 34.96
C GLU A 316 -17.52 3.71 34.49
N ASN A 317 -18.69 4.27 34.82
CA ASN A 317 -19.97 3.75 34.37
C ASN A 317 -20.12 3.67 32.84
N ALA A 318 -19.34 4.43 32.07
CA ALA A 318 -19.39 4.38 30.60
C ALA A 318 -18.75 3.10 30.03
N TYR A 319 -17.82 2.48 30.76
CA TYR A 319 -17.05 1.32 30.28
C TYR A 319 -16.99 0.12 31.23
N LYS A 320 -17.58 0.19 32.43
CA LYS A 320 -17.56 -0.91 33.43
C LYS A 320 -18.12 -2.25 32.91
N ASP A 321 -19.04 -2.20 31.95
CA ASP A 321 -19.66 -3.38 31.34
C ASP A 321 -18.94 -3.85 30.06
N ILE A 322 -17.70 -3.37 29.82
CA ILE A 322 -16.88 -3.77 28.68
C ILE A 322 -15.79 -4.71 29.18
N ILE A 323 -15.67 -5.86 28.53
CA ILE A 323 -14.66 -6.89 28.84
C ILE A 323 -13.79 -7.11 27.62
N ASP A 324 -12.48 -6.98 27.78
CA ASP A 324 -11.53 -7.25 26.70
C ASP A 324 -11.18 -8.73 26.61
N PHE A 325 -10.95 -9.25 25.42
CA PHE A 325 -10.37 -10.57 25.19
C PHE A 325 -9.28 -10.52 24.13
N ASN A 326 -8.38 -11.52 24.14
CA ASN A 326 -7.28 -11.59 23.20
C ASN A 326 -7.69 -12.26 21.90
N TYR A 327 -7.26 -11.70 20.76
CA TYR A 327 -7.51 -12.28 19.46
C TYR A 327 -6.86 -13.66 19.32
N ASN A 328 -7.54 -14.61 18.66
CA ASN A 328 -7.16 -16.03 18.55
C ASN A 328 -7.15 -16.81 19.88
N ASP A 329 -7.60 -16.24 20.98
CA ASP A 329 -7.79 -16.93 22.26
C ASP A 329 -9.25 -17.35 22.44
N PHE A 330 -9.65 -18.44 21.80
CA PHE A 330 -11.01 -18.95 21.87
C PHE A 330 -11.39 -19.47 23.26
N GLU A 331 -10.48 -20.14 23.94
CA GLU A 331 -10.74 -20.70 25.28
C GLU A 331 -10.88 -19.58 26.32
N GLY A 332 -10.05 -18.52 26.24
CA GLY A 332 -10.21 -17.32 27.05
C GLY A 332 -11.56 -16.64 26.84
N LEU A 333 -11.99 -16.47 25.58
CA LEU A 333 -13.30 -15.93 25.26
C LEU A 333 -14.44 -16.78 25.81
N LYS A 334 -14.36 -18.12 25.65
CA LYS A 334 -15.34 -19.06 26.17
C LYS A 334 -15.47 -18.95 27.69
N LYS A 335 -14.36 -18.92 28.42
CA LYS A 335 -14.33 -18.73 29.86
C LYS A 335 -15.00 -17.42 30.28
N ILE A 336 -14.68 -16.30 29.63
CA ILE A 336 -15.31 -15.00 29.91
C ILE A 336 -16.84 -15.08 29.71
N ILE A 337 -17.32 -15.74 28.66
CA ILE A 337 -18.76 -15.92 28.40
C ILE A 337 -19.41 -16.78 29.51
N GLU A 338 -18.76 -17.85 29.94
CA GLU A 338 -19.27 -18.74 30.99
C GLU A 338 -19.32 -18.03 32.35
N GLU A 339 -18.32 -17.24 32.70
CA GLU A 339 -18.30 -16.43 33.94
C GLU A 339 -19.34 -15.29 33.95
N ASN A 340 -19.83 -14.89 32.77
CA ASN A 340 -20.82 -13.81 32.61
C ASN A 340 -22.11 -14.28 31.92
N GLU A 341 -22.43 -15.55 32.07
CA GLU A 341 -23.60 -16.17 31.43
C GLU A 341 -24.85 -15.34 31.73
N ASN A 342 -25.71 -15.12 30.77
CA ASN A 342 -26.92 -14.28 30.86
C ASN A 342 -26.73 -12.75 30.95
N GLU A 343 -25.52 -12.24 31.07
CA GLU A 343 -25.27 -10.80 31.10
C GLU A 343 -24.69 -10.25 29.78
N VAL A 344 -24.11 -11.12 28.96
CA VAL A 344 -23.46 -10.74 27.71
C VAL A 344 -24.47 -10.44 26.61
N ALA A 345 -24.50 -9.18 26.15
CA ALA A 345 -25.31 -8.74 25.01
C ALA A 345 -24.65 -9.07 23.69
N ALA A 346 -23.35 -8.82 23.55
CA ALA A 346 -22.64 -9.04 22.30
C ALA A 346 -21.14 -9.33 22.48
N VAL A 347 -20.60 -10.03 21.47
CA VAL A 347 -19.15 -10.08 21.20
C VAL A 347 -18.90 -9.23 19.95
N ILE A 348 -18.00 -8.25 20.05
CA ILE A 348 -17.59 -7.39 18.93
C ILE A 348 -16.10 -7.50 18.69
N LEU A 349 -15.69 -7.75 17.45
CA LEU A 349 -14.27 -7.86 17.09
C LEU A 349 -13.98 -7.44 15.66
N TRP A 350 -12.71 -7.09 15.41
CA TRP A 350 -12.17 -7.07 14.07
C TRP A 350 -11.98 -8.50 13.56
N PRO A 351 -12.55 -8.88 12.40
CA PRO A 351 -12.33 -10.21 11.84
C PRO A 351 -10.88 -10.43 11.37
N ILE A 352 -10.14 -9.36 11.12
CA ILE A 352 -8.69 -9.35 10.91
C ILE A 352 -8.11 -8.39 11.94
N HIS A 353 -7.29 -8.90 12.84
CA HIS A 353 -6.78 -8.10 13.96
C HIS A 353 -5.53 -7.32 13.55
N ALA A 354 -5.60 -6.02 13.59
CA ALA A 354 -4.55 -5.13 13.13
C ALA A 354 -4.35 -3.94 14.10
N PRO A 355 -3.89 -4.21 15.35
CA PRO A 355 -3.71 -3.17 16.35
C PRO A 355 -2.52 -2.26 16.00
N PRO A 356 -2.65 -0.92 16.17
CA PRO A 356 -1.54 -0.01 15.95
C PRO A 356 -0.30 -0.40 16.75
N GLY A 357 0.87 -0.38 16.10
CA GLY A 357 2.15 -0.71 16.74
C GLY A 357 2.41 -2.20 16.97
N ASN A 358 1.52 -3.10 16.57
CA ASN A 358 1.69 -4.55 16.68
C ASN A 358 1.43 -5.26 15.34
N LYS A 359 1.80 -6.54 15.26
CA LYS A 359 1.61 -7.37 14.08
C LYS A 359 0.14 -7.46 13.66
N VAL A 360 -0.09 -7.63 12.37
CA VAL A 360 -1.39 -8.04 11.84
C VAL A 360 -1.59 -9.53 12.10
N GLU A 361 -2.72 -9.89 12.66
CA GLU A 361 -3.08 -11.28 12.94
C GLU A 361 -4.33 -11.69 12.17
N PHE A 362 -4.28 -12.88 11.60
CA PHE A 362 -5.41 -13.52 10.90
C PHE A 362 -6.08 -14.55 11.82
N PRO A 363 -7.35 -14.89 11.56
CA PRO A 363 -8.03 -15.92 12.33
C PRO A 363 -7.33 -17.28 12.08
N LYS A 364 -6.96 -17.98 13.16
CA LYS A 364 -6.33 -19.28 13.16
C LYS A 364 -7.33 -20.36 13.61
N ASP A 365 -7.10 -21.61 13.22
CA ASP A 365 -7.81 -22.77 13.75
C ASP A 365 -9.34 -22.65 13.77
N ASN A 366 -9.91 -22.08 12.70
CA ASN A 366 -11.35 -21.80 12.57
C ASN A 366 -11.90 -20.85 13.64
N PHE A 367 -11.07 -19.94 14.16
CA PHE A 367 -11.42 -19.02 15.26
C PHE A 367 -12.76 -18.30 15.06
N LEU A 368 -12.99 -17.68 13.89
CA LEU A 368 -14.24 -16.96 13.63
C LEU A 368 -15.47 -17.90 13.59
N HIS A 369 -15.31 -19.11 13.05
CA HIS A 369 -16.39 -20.13 13.04
C HIS A 369 -16.74 -20.58 14.45
N LYS A 370 -15.73 -20.87 15.29
CA LYS A 370 -15.91 -21.24 16.69
C LYS A 370 -16.63 -20.15 17.48
N ILE A 371 -16.26 -18.88 17.25
CA ILE A 371 -16.98 -17.74 17.87
C ILE A 371 -18.43 -17.69 17.40
N ARG A 372 -18.68 -17.86 16.08
CA ARG A 372 -20.05 -17.86 15.54
C ARG A 372 -20.90 -18.96 16.17
N GLU A 373 -20.38 -20.17 16.28
CA GLU A 373 -21.07 -21.29 16.93
C GLU A 373 -21.39 -21.01 18.40
N LEU A 374 -20.38 -20.56 19.16
CA LEU A 374 -20.53 -20.26 20.58
C LEU A 374 -21.56 -19.16 20.83
N THR A 375 -21.49 -18.05 20.09
CA THR A 375 -22.41 -16.93 20.21
C THR A 375 -23.83 -17.31 19.82
N SER A 376 -24.00 -18.13 18.78
CA SER A 376 -25.32 -18.67 18.39
C SER A 376 -25.91 -19.56 19.48
N LYS A 377 -25.13 -20.49 20.03
CA LYS A 377 -25.57 -21.40 21.10
C LYS A 377 -25.97 -20.67 22.38
N LYS A 378 -25.33 -19.54 22.68
CA LYS A 378 -25.54 -18.75 23.91
C LYS A 378 -26.51 -17.56 23.71
N ASN A 379 -27.11 -17.39 22.52
CA ASN A 379 -27.95 -16.24 22.16
C ASN A 379 -27.26 -14.89 22.44
N ILE A 380 -25.99 -14.79 22.04
CA ILE A 380 -25.16 -13.59 22.12
C ILE A 380 -25.02 -13.02 20.70
N ILE A 381 -25.19 -11.70 20.56
CA ILE A 381 -25.05 -11.04 19.27
C ILE A 381 -23.59 -11.01 18.84
N LEU A 382 -23.26 -11.55 17.67
CA LEU A 382 -21.93 -11.43 17.07
C LEU A 382 -21.88 -10.21 16.17
N ILE A 383 -20.89 -9.33 16.41
CA ILE A 383 -20.69 -8.10 15.65
C ILE A 383 -19.28 -8.13 15.03
N PHE A 384 -19.21 -7.99 13.69
CA PHE A 384 -17.94 -7.76 13.03
C PHE A 384 -17.75 -6.26 12.77
N ASP A 385 -16.66 -5.70 13.29
CA ASP A 385 -16.21 -4.38 12.86
C ASP A 385 -15.38 -4.50 11.58
N GLU A 386 -16.05 -4.27 10.46
CA GLU A 386 -15.51 -4.31 9.10
C GLU A 386 -15.05 -2.94 8.60
N ILE A 387 -14.89 -1.96 9.46
CA ILE A 387 -14.47 -0.58 9.08
C ILE A 387 -13.14 -0.57 8.32
N ARG A 388 -12.25 -1.54 8.57
CA ARG A 388 -10.97 -1.68 7.86
C ARG A 388 -10.99 -2.73 6.76
N SER A 389 -11.70 -3.82 6.96
CA SER A 389 -11.73 -4.99 6.07
C SER A 389 -12.76 -4.85 4.96
N GLY A 390 -13.93 -4.24 5.24
CA GLY A 390 -15.00 -4.06 4.28
C GLY A 390 -14.56 -3.30 3.03
N PHE A 391 -15.02 -3.73 1.87
CA PHE A 391 -14.68 -3.21 0.55
C PHE A 391 -13.19 -3.31 0.18
N ARG A 392 -12.35 -3.81 1.06
CA ARG A 392 -10.90 -3.92 0.83
C ARG A 392 -10.42 -5.37 0.66
N VAL A 393 -10.88 -6.28 1.52
CA VAL A 393 -10.48 -7.70 1.44
C VAL A 393 -11.40 -8.52 0.54
N ASP A 394 -12.63 -8.12 0.48
CA ASP A 394 -13.70 -8.55 -0.42
C ASP A 394 -14.77 -7.45 -0.42
N LEU A 395 -15.60 -7.38 -1.45
CA LEU A 395 -16.69 -6.41 -1.55
C LEU A 395 -17.67 -6.56 -0.37
N GLY A 396 -17.98 -7.80 0.00
CA GLY A 396 -18.79 -8.14 1.16
C GLY A 396 -18.02 -8.22 2.49
N GLY A 397 -16.75 -7.82 2.51
CA GLY A 397 -15.91 -7.79 3.71
C GLY A 397 -15.29 -9.13 4.09
N ALA A 398 -14.70 -9.18 5.28
CA ALA A 398 -14.07 -10.38 5.82
C ALA A 398 -15.09 -11.48 6.09
N GLN A 399 -16.35 -11.15 6.41
CA GLN A 399 -17.43 -12.12 6.58
C GLN A 399 -17.64 -12.98 5.32
N LYS A 400 -17.56 -12.38 4.12
CA LYS A 400 -17.60 -13.10 2.85
C LYS A 400 -16.33 -13.90 2.61
N LYS A 401 -15.17 -13.29 2.83
CA LYS A 401 -13.86 -13.94 2.66
C LYS A 401 -13.69 -15.19 3.51
N TYR A 402 -14.13 -15.16 4.77
CA TYR A 402 -13.99 -16.28 5.72
C TYR A 402 -15.26 -17.15 5.82
N ASN A 403 -16.30 -16.83 5.07
CA ASN A 403 -17.58 -17.53 5.10
C ASN A 403 -18.15 -17.65 6.52
N VAL A 404 -18.13 -16.55 7.28
CA VAL A 404 -18.70 -16.44 8.64
C VAL A 404 -19.59 -15.21 8.71
N THR A 405 -20.89 -15.38 8.77
CA THR A 405 -21.88 -14.31 8.82
C THR A 405 -22.17 -13.90 10.26
N PRO A 406 -21.83 -12.66 10.68
CA PRO A 406 -22.22 -12.13 12.00
C PRO A 406 -23.71 -11.76 12.03
N ASP A 407 -24.20 -11.39 13.21
CA ASP A 407 -25.57 -10.86 13.34
C ASP A 407 -25.64 -9.39 12.93
N LEU A 408 -24.59 -8.62 13.23
CA LEU A 408 -24.42 -7.23 12.84
C LEU A 408 -23.00 -7.00 12.31
N ALA A 409 -22.83 -6.04 11.42
CA ALA A 409 -21.52 -5.59 10.97
C ALA A 409 -21.49 -4.07 10.78
N THR A 410 -20.29 -3.47 10.96
CA THR A 410 -20.06 -2.04 10.74
C THR A 410 -19.12 -1.82 9.57
N PHE A 411 -19.45 -0.89 8.67
CA PHE A 411 -18.67 -0.55 7.48
C PHE A 411 -18.36 0.94 7.42
N GLY A 412 -17.34 1.31 6.68
CA GLY A 412 -16.93 2.70 6.47
C GLY A 412 -15.66 2.80 5.62
N LYS A 413 -14.84 3.81 5.85
CA LYS A 413 -13.54 4.00 5.16
C LYS A 413 -13.59 3.77 3.65
N ALA A 414 -13.13 2.59 3.19
CA ALA A 414 -13.04 2.23 1.77
C ALA A 414 -14.39 2.27 1.03
N MET A 415 -15.52 2.24 1.76
CA MET A 415 -16.87 2.27 1.20
C MET A 415 -17.12 3.47 0.25
N ALA A 416 -16.45 4.60 0.47
CA ALA A 416 -16.68 5.83 -0.30
C ALA A 416 -15.39 6.58 -0.66
N ASN A 417 -14.27 5.88 -0.82
CA ASN A 417 -12.97 6.44 -1.24
C ASN A 417 -12.57 7.76 -0.55
N GLY A 418 -12.85 7.87 0.77
CA GLY A 418 -12.50 9.04 1.58
C GLY A 418 -13.66 9.99 1.92
N TYR A 419 -14.79 9.89 1.25
CA TYR A 419 -15.99 10.63 1.66
C TYR A 419 -16.57 10.07 2.96
N SER A 420 -17.05 10.97 3.84
CA SER A 420 -17.46 10.62 5.20
C SER A 420 -18.82 9.93 5.23
N ILE A 421 -18.80 8.60 5.29
CA ILE A 421 -19.99 7.75 5.48
C ILE A 421 -19.57 6.44 6.15
N ALA A 422 -20.46 5.91 6.98
CA ALA A 422 -20.35 4.58 7.57
C ALA A 422 -21.75 3.93 7.64
N ALA A 423 -21.79 2.64 7.87
CA ALA A 423 -23.01 1.88 7.93
C ALA A 423 -22.99 0.87 9.09
N LEU A 424 -24.11 0.74 9.77
CA LEU A 424 -24.45 -0.41 10.60
C LEU A 424 -25.41 -1.27 9.80
N THR A 425 -25.08 -2.53 9.59
CA THR A 425 -25.91 -3.47 8.82
C THR A 425 -26.07 -4.79 9.56
N GLY A 426 -27.10 -5.54 9.29
CA GLY A 426 -27.33 -6.84 9.89
C GLY A 426 -28.78 -7.29 9.87
N LYS A 427 -29.10 -8.23 10.78
CA LYS A 427 -30.42 -8.83 10.92
C LYS A 427 -31.50 -7.80 11.19
N ARG A 428 -32.59 -7.88 10.43
CA ARG A 428 -33.77 -7.02 10.55
C ARG A 428 -34.31 -6.99 11.98
N GLU A 429 -34.52 -8.14 12.59
CA GLU A 429 -35.10 -8.27 13.93
C GLU A 429 -34.29 -7.49 15.00
N ILE A 430 -32.95 -7.41 14.85
CA ILE A 430 -32.08 -6.66 15.76
C ILE A 430 -32.16 -5.16 15.46
N LEU A 431 -32.09 -4.76 14.19
CA LEU A 431 -32.06 -3.35 13.81
C LEU A 431 -33.43 -2.65 13.98
N GLU A 432 -34.56 -3.38 13.98
CA GLU A 432 -35.86 -2.83 14.26
C GLU A 432 -36.01 -2.25 15.69
N VAL A 433 -35.08 -2.49 16.59
CA VAL A 433 -35.06 -1.80 17.90
C VAL A 433 -35.03 -0.29 17.75
N TYR A 434 -34.43 0.21 16.65
CA TYR A 434 -34.37 1.64 16.38
C TYR A 434 -35.68 2.28 15.98
N SER A 435 -36.66 1.50 15.54
CA SER A 435 -38.03 1.98 15.29
C SER A 435 -38.94 1.89 16.53
N LYS A 436 -38.50 1.22 17.61
CA LYS A 436 -39.38 0.87 18.75
C LYS A 436 -38.80 1.28 20.13
N LYS A 437 -37.50 1.04 20.39
CA LYS A 437 -36.94 1.11 21.74
C LYS A 437 -35.71 2.00 21.86
N ALA A 438 -34.92 2.11 20.81
CA ALA A 438 -33.63 2.83 20.82
C ALA A 438 -33.71 4.03 19.89
N PHE A 439 -32.83 5.00 20.13
CA PHE A 439 -32.77 6.21 19.32
C PHE A 439 -31.38 6.35 18.70
N ILE A 440 -31.33 6.67 17.42
CA ILE A 440 -30.15 7.06 16.67
C ILE A 440 -30.47 8.28 15.81
N SER A 441 -29.62 9.29 15.86
CA SER A 441 -29.82 10.52 15.09
C SER A 441 -28.50 11.21 14.80
N GLY A 442 -28.44 11.87 13.66
CA GLY A 442 -27.38 12.78 13.28
C GLY A 442 -27.82 13.61 12.09
N THR A 443 -27.69 14.93 12.20
CA THR A 443 -28.12 15.90 11.17
C THR A 443 -27.61 15.57 9.77
N TYR A 444 -26.42 14.97 9.69
CA TYR A 444 -25.76 14.69 8.42
C TYR A 444 -25.87 13.23 7.98
N PHE A 445 -26.60 12.37 8.68
CA PHE A 445 -26.75 10.96 8.31
C PHE A 445 -27.41 10.80 6.93
N GLY A 446 -28.35 11.69 6.61
CA GLY A 446 -29.01 11.76 5.32
C GLY A 446 -28.26 12.46 4.19
N ASN A 447 -27.01 12.88 4.41
CA ASN A 447 -26.23 13.62 3.41
C ASN A 447 -25.91 12.77 2.17
N SER A 448 -26.50 13.15 1.03
CA SER A 448 -26.42 12.39 -0.22
C SER A 448 -25.12 12.51 -0.99
N LEU A 449 -24.24 13.47 -0.69
CA LEU A 449 -22.93 13.55 -1.35
C LEU A 449 -22.11 12.30 -1.07
N SER A 450 -22.06 11.89 0.21
CA SER A 450 -21.34 10.68 0.59
C SER A 450 -22.02 9.41 0.07
N MET A 451 -23.34 9.44 -0.12
CA MET A 451 -24.07 8.31 -0.73
C MET A 451 -23.75 8.17 -2.22
N ALA A 452 -23.66 9.30 -2.95
CA ALA A 452 -23.23 9.32 -4.35
C ALA A 452 -21.80 8.82 -4.50
N ALA A 453 -20.89 9.30 -3.63
CA ALA A 453 -19.53 8.80 -3.58
C ALA A 453 -19.44 7.30 -3.29
N ALA A 454 -20.23 6.80 -2.32
CA ALA A 454 -20.24 5.38 -1.97
C ALA A 454 -20.76 4.50 -3.13
N LEU A 455 -21.87 4.87 -3.74
CA LEU A 455 -22.40 4.15 -4.91
C LEU A 455 -21.40 4.08 -6.05
N LYS A 456 -20.78 5.23 -6.39
CA LYS A 456 -19.81 5.26 -7.48
C LYS A 456 -18.50 4.53 -7.12
N THR A 457 -18.08 4.57 -5.85
CA THR A 457 -16.92 3.79 -5.37
C THR A 457 -17.19 2.29 -5.49
N ILE A 458 -18.36 1.82 -5.06
CA ILE A 458 -18.73 0.40 -5.14
C ILE A 458 -18.80 -0.04 -6.60
N GLU A 459 -19.47 0.73 -7.47
CA GLU A 459 -19.51 0.49 -8.91
C GLU A 459 -18.12 0.39 -9.52
N PHE A 460 -17.23 1.34 -9.19
CA PHE A 460 -15.85 1.35 -9.67
C PHE A 460 -15.07 0.10 -9.22
N ILE A 461 -15.24 -0.31 -7.96
CA ILE A 461 -14.59 -1.52 -7.41
C ILE A 461 -15.03 -2.76 -8.19
N GLU A 462 -16.33 -2.88 -8.49
CA GLU A 462 -16.91 -4.01 -9.22
C GLU A 462 -16.45 -4.03 -10.69
N THR A 463 -16.49 -2.89 -11.37
CA THR A 463 -16.25 -2.81 -12.82
C THR A 463 -14.76 -2.86 -13.19
N ASN A 464 -13.86 -2.51 -12.27
CA ASN A 464 -12.41 -2.45 -12.52
C ASN A 464 -11.61 -3.50 -11.76
N ASP A 465 -12.24 -4.54 -11.21
CA ASP A 465 -11.58 -5.61 -10.45
C ASP A 465 -10.58 -5.11 -9.38
N VAL A 466 -10.92 -3.98 -8.72
CA VAL A 466 -10.00 -3.28 -7.80
C VAL A 466 -9.47 -4.20 -6.70
N ILE A 467 -10.30 -5.08 -6.14
CA ILE A 467 -9.90 -5.99 -5.07
C ILE A 467 -8.87 -7.01 -5.58
N THR A 468 -9.06 -7.55 -6.78
CA THR A 468 -8.12 -8.47 -7.42
C THR A 468 -6.78 -7.78 -7.68
N ASP A 469 -6.79 -6.57 -8.23
CA ASP A 469 -5.59 -5.77 -8.47
C ASP A 469 -4.83 -5.46 -7.16
N LEU A 470 -5.54 -5.05 -6.12
CA LEU A 470 -4.94 -4.79 -4.80
C LEU A 470 -4.32 -6.06 -4.20
N ASN A 471 -4.98 -7.21 -4.35
CA ASN A 471 -4.41 -8.49 -3.93
C ASN A 471 -3.12 -8.81 -4.69
N GLN A 472 -3.11 -8.69 -6.01
CA GLN A 472 -1.93 -8.96 -6.84
C GLN A 472 -0.75 -8.05 -6.47
N LYS A 473 -0.99 -6.75 -6.34
CA LYS A 473 0.03 -5.76 -5.90
C LYS A 473 0.54 -6.05 -4.50
N GLY A 474 -0.37 -6.37 -3.60
CA GLY A 474 -0.02 -6.67 -2.22
C GLY A 474 0.76 -7.98 -2.06
N GLU A 475 0.39 -9.05 -2.77
CA GLU A 475 1.15 -10.31 -2.80
C GLU A 475 2.54 -10.11 -3.43
N TYR A 476 2.63 -9.33 -4.51
CA TYR A 476 3.90 -8.96 -5.10
C TYR A 476 4.81 -8.25 -4.08
N PHE A 477 4.26 -7.23 -3.41
CA PHE A 477 4.99 -6.48 -2.38
C PHE A 477 5.40 -7.40 -1.22
N LYS A 478 4.45 -8.20 -0.73
CA LYS A 478 4.69 -9.13 0.38
C LYS A 478 5.82 -10.10 0.07
N LYS A 479 5.78 -10.75 -1.09
CA LYS A 479 6.83 -11.68 -1.53
C LYS A 479 8.21 -11.01 -1.53
N LYS A 480 8.31 -9.81 -2.08
CA LYS A 480 9.56 -9.05 -2.13
C LYS A 480 10.05 -8.60 -0.75
N MET A 481 9.11 -8.21 0.13
CA MET A 481 9.43 -7.88 1.50
C MET A 481 9.90 -9.09 2.30
N ASP A 482 9.26 -10.25 2.16
CA ASP A 482 9.66 -11.48 2.83
C ASP A 482 11.09 -11.90 2.43
N GLU A 483 11.42 -11.80 1.12
CA GLU A 483 12.78 -12.05 0.61
C GLU A 483 13.80 -11.04 1.21
N LEU A 484 13.44 -9.76 1.25
CA LEU A 484 14.31 -8.69 1.72
C LEU A 484 14.57 -8.79 3.24
N ILE A 485 13.52 -9.01 4.03
CA ILE A 485 13.59 -9.02 5.50
C ILE A 485 14.41 -10.18 6.05
N GLN A 486 14.60 -11.27 5.30
CA GLN A 486 15.46 -12.38 5.72
C GLN A 486 16.87 -11.93 6.12
N ASN A 487 17.38 -10.88 5.48
CA ASN A 487 18.70 -10.29 5.77
C ASN A 487 18.70 -9.36 7.02
N TYR A 488 17.53 -9.06 7.59
CA TYR A 488 17.34 -8.07 8.67
C TYR A 488 16.46 -8.60 9.81
N ASN A 489 16.17 -9.91 9.83
CA ASN A 489 15.26 -10.57 10.76
C ASN A 489 15.72 -10.53 12.23
N ASN A 490 16.96 -10.09 12.49
CA ASN A 490 17.51 -9.89 13.83
C ASN A 490 16.97 -8.63 14.52
N PHE A 491 16.43 -7.64 13.77
CA PHE A 491 15.92 -6.40 14.36
C PHE A 491 14.57 -5.93 13.82
N CYS A 492 14.07 -6.49 12.72
CA CYS A 492 12.74 -6.18 12.22
C CYS A 492 12.05 -7.42 11.64
N GLU A 493 10.73 -7.34 11.53
CA GLU A 493 9.90 -8.37 10.94
C GLU A 493 8.77 -7.75 10.12
N PHE A 494 8.39 -8.44 9.07
CA PHE A 494 7.30 -8.04 8.21
C PHE A 494 6.07 -8.89 8.48
N SER A 495 4.94 -8.24 8.64
CA SER A 495 3.66 -8.90 8.86
C SER A 495 2.58 -8.25 7.99
N GLY A 496 1.41 -8.79 8.04
CA GLY A 496 0.25 -8.24 7.37
C GLY A 496 -0.18 -9.02 6.15
N SER A 497 -1.25 -8.53 5.61
CA SER A 497 -1.88 -9.05 4.40
C SER A 497 -1.42 -8.25 3.19
N PRO A 498 -1.73 -8.72 1.98
CA PRO A 498 -1.61 -7.91 0.78
C PRO A 498 -2.31 -6.54 0.89
N TRP A 499 -3.38 -6.44 1.68
CA TRP A 499 -4.18 -5.20 1.83
C TRP A 499 -3.66 -4.24 2.88
N MET A 500 -2.93 -4.77 3.89
CA MET A 500 -2.44 -4.04 5.06
C MET A 500 -1.03 -4.52 5.43
N PRO A 501 0.00 -4.24 4.62
CA PRO A 501 1.38 -4.58 4.95
C PRO A 501 1.87 -3.78 6.16
N TYR A 502 2.67 -4.42 7.01
CA TYR A 502 3.23 -3.78 8.20
C TYR A 502 4.62 -4.27 8.53
N LEU A 503 5.53 -3.32 8.69
CA LEU A 503 6.90 -3.56 9.16
C LEU A 503 7.00 -3.15 10.63
N THR A 504 7.44 -4.06 11.48
CA THR A 504 7.66 -3.82 12.91
C THR A 504 9.12 -4.02 13.27
N PHE A 505 9.58 -3.28 14.28
CA PHE A 505 10.91 -3.44 14.85
C PHE A 505 10.82 -4.26 16.13
N ILE A 506 11.66 -5.30 16.23
CA ILE A 506 11.64 -6.26 17.35
C ILE A 506 12.02 -5.52 18.62
N ARG A 507 11.14 -5.58 19.62
CA ARG A 507 11.34 -4.91 20.91
C ARG A 507 12.49 -5.58 21.67
N ASP A 508 13.42 -4.79 22.14
CA ASP A 508 14.56 -5.19 22.95
C ASP A 508 14.60 -4.43 24.28
N LYS A 509 15.33 -4.96 25.28
CA LYS A 509 15.43 -4.38 26.62
C LYS A 509 16.09 -3.00 26.65
N ASN A 510 16.97 -2.72 25.68
CA ASN A 510 17.72 -1.46 25.58
C ASN A 510 17.01 -0.40 24.71
N GLU A 511 15.79 -0.71 24.27
CA GLU A 511 14.97 0.16 23.42
C GLU A 511 15.62 0.56 22.07
N ILE A 512 16.61 -0.21 21.58
CA ILE A 512 17.30 0.02 20.30
C ILE A 512 16.30 0.03 19.15
N TYR A 513 15.23 -0.76 19.26
CA TYR A 513 14.16 -0.80 18.26
C TYR A 513 13.52 0.58 18.01
N LYS A 514 13.48 1.48 19.02
CA LYS A 514 12.95 2.84 18.85
C LYS A 514 13.86 3.66 17.92
N LYS A 515 15.18 3.57 18.12
CA LYS A 515 16.20 4.23 17.29
C LYS A 515 16.18 3.66 15.88
N ASN A 516 16.13 2.35 15.72
CA ASN A 516 16.07 1.70 14.43
C ASN A 516 14.82 2.12 13.64
N ARG A 517 13.66 2.18 14.29
CA ARG A 517 12.42 2.66 13.70
C ARG A 517 12.53 4.12 13.27
N GLU A 518 13.09 4.99 14.11
CA GLU A 518 13.29 6.40 13.78
C GLU A 518 14.20 6.56 12.56
N ILE A 519 15.33 5.86 12.50
CA ILE A 519 16.25 5.88 11.35
C ILE A 519 15.50 5.44 10.09
N PHE A 520 14.78 4.31 10.14
CA PHE A 520 14.06 3.77 9.01
C PHE A 520 13.06 4.78 8.43
N PHE A 521 12.16 5.30 9.26
CA PHE A 521 11.10 6.19 8.81
C PHE A 521 11.63 7.57 8.42
N THR A 522 12.73 8.04 9.01
CA THR A 522 13.47 9.23 8.55
C THR A 522 13.98 9.04 7.12
N GLU A 523 14.61 7.90 6.82
CA GLU A 523 15.10 7.63 5.47
C GLU A 523 13.95 7.43 4.47
N MET A 524 12.86 6.79 4.87
CA MET A 524 11.67 6.63 4.00
C MET A 524 11.08 7.97 3.59
N ILE A 525 10.82 8.89 4.52
CA ILE A 525 10.20 10.19 4.19
C ILE A 525 11.16 11.07 3.39
N ARG A 526 12.45 11.02 3.62
CA ARG A 526 13.47 11.74 2.83
C ARG A 526 13.52 11.24 1.39
N GLN A 527 13.24 9.94 1.18
CA GLN A 527 13.10 9.31 -0.14
C GLN A 527 11.69 9.49 -0.74
N LYS A 528 10.86 10.41 -0.19
CA LYS A 528 9.52 10.73 -0.71
C LYS A 528 8.52 9.56 -0.62
N VAL A 529 8.64 8.72 0.39
CA VAL A 529 7.64 7.70 0.74
C VAL A 529 6.98 8.10 2.06
N PHE A 530 5.69 8.41 2.00
CA PHE A 530 4.91 8.76 3.17
C PHE A 530 4.34 7.48 3.81
N TRP A 531 5.04 6.97 4.82
CA TRP A 531 4.69 5.78 5.59
C TRP A 531 4.75 6.08 7.08
N GLN A 532 3.73 5.74 7.84
CA GLN A 532 3.63 6.08 9.26
C GLN A 532 4.30 5.03 10.16
N PRO A 533 5.10 5.43 11.17
CA PRO A 533 5.84 4.53 12.07
C PRO A 533 4.99 3.55 12.90
N TYR A 534 3.75 3.90 13.21
CA TYR A 534 2.91 3.16 14.17
C TYR A 534 1.62 2.63 13.58
N HIS A 535 1.44 2.74 12.26
CA HIS A 535 0.21 2.31 11.61
C HIS A 535 0.52 1.43 10.40
N HIS A 536 -0.42 0.53 10.08
CA HIS A 536 -0.35 -0.29 8.86
C HIS A 536 -0.33 0.61 7.64
N SER A 537 0.36 0.17 6.62
CA SER A 537 0.26 0.79 5.30
C SER A 537 -0.90 0.20 4.49
N TYR A 538 -1.21 0.87 3.39
CA TYR A 538 -2.26 0.47 2.47
C TYR A 538 -1.82 0.74 1.03
N PHE A 539 -2.25 -0.12 0.13
CA PHE A 539 -2.22 0.17 -1.29
C PHE A 539 -3.58 0.72 -1.74
N CYS A 540 -3.55 1.64 -2.69
CA CYS A 540 -4.72 2.01 -3.46
C CYS A 540 -4.58 1.51 -4.91
N TYR A 541 -5.68 1.43 -5.63
CA TYR A 541 -5.72 0.96 -7.02
C TYR A 541 -4.79 1.74 -7.95
N ARG A 542 -4.62 3.05 -7.71
CA ARG A 542 -3.77 3.94 -8.50
C ARG A 542 -2.27 3.84 -8.19
N HIS A 543 -1.83 3.08 -7.18
CA HIS A 543 -0.41 2.72 -7.06
C HIS A 543 0.01 1.82 -8.23
N THR A 544 1.13 2.15 -8.86
CA THR A 544 1.70 1.35 -9.94
C THR A 544 2.72 0.34 -9.41
N TYR A 545 3.06 -0.67 -10.20
CA TYR A 545 4.18 -1.56 -9.86
C TYR A 545 5.52 -0.80 -9.77
N ASP A 546 5.70 0.27 -10.57
CA ASP A 546 6.88 1.14 -10.48
C ASP A 546 6.92 1.89 -9.13
N ASP A 547 5.76 2.35 -8.61
CA ASP A 547 5.68 2.95 -7.26
C ASP A 547 6.04 1.90 -6.19
N ILE A 548 5.54 0.67 -6.31
CA ILE A 548 5.82 -0.44 -5.38
C ILE A 548 7.31 -0.81 -5.40
N ASP A 549 7.92 -0.97 -6.58
CA ASP A 549 9.35 -1.25 -6.74
C ASP A 549 10.22 -0.13 -6.17
N TYR A 550 9.78 1.12 -6.35
CA TYR A 550 10.47 2.26 -5.73
C TYR A 550 10.39 2.21 -4.20
N VAL A 551 9.21 1.93 -3.64
CA VAL A 551 9.05 1.76 -2.18
C VAL A 551 9.94 0.64 -1.65
N LEU A 552 10.00 -0.52 -2.32
CA LEU A 552 10.88 -1.63 -1.94
C LEU A 552 12.37 -1.23 -1.94
N THR A 553 12.79 -0.46 -2.95
CA THR A 553 14.15 0.10 -3.01
C THR A 553 14.42 1.04 -1.83
N CYS A 554 13.45 1.90 -1.49
CA CYS A 554 13.55 2.79 -0.33
C CYS A 554 13.63 2.02 0.98
N VAL A 555 12.86 0.95 1.13
CA VAL A 555 12.93 0.05 2.31
C VAL A 555 14.33 -0.55 2.44
N GLU A 556 14.88 -1.12 1.37
CA GLU A 556 16.21 -1.72 1.38
C GLU A 556 17.30 -0.70 1.77
N ASN A 557 17.25 0.51 1.18
CA ASN A 557 18.18 1.59 1.52
C ASN A 557 18.08 1.99 3.00
N SER A 558 16.86 2.10 3.51
CA SER A 558 16.61 2.50 4.90
C SER A 558 17.08 1.44 5.90
N LEU A 559 16.90 0.14 5.59
CA LEU A 559 17.38 -0.95 6.42
C LEU A 559 18.91 -1.04 6.43
N LYS A 560 19.58 -0.87 5.27
CA LYS A 560 21.03 -0.77 5.19
C LYS A 560 21.59 0.37 6.05
N LYS A 561 20.90 1.50 6.11
CA LYS A 561 21.31 2.64 6.93
C LYS A 561 21.32 2.35 8.43
N ILE A 562 20.41 1.47 8.89
CA ILE A 562 20.38 1.03 10.28
C ILE A 562 21.66 0.24 10.61
N LEU A 563 22.08 -0.69 9.73
CA LEU A 563 23.31 -1.48 9.94
C LEU A 563 24.54 -0.56 10.08
N VAL A 564 24.72 0.37 9.15
CA VAL A 564 25.86 1.31 9.17
C VAL A 564 25.88 2.17 10.43
N LYS A 565 24.71 2.55 11.00
CA LYS A 565 24.63 3.38 12.21
C LYS A 565 24.75 2.59 13.52
N ASN A 566 24.59 1.27 13.47
CA ASN A 566 24.74 0.41 14.64
C ASN A 566 26.15 -0.20 14.73
N ASP A 567 26.94 -0.16 13.66
CA ASP A 567 28.36 -0.60 13.62
C ASP A 567 29.33 0.52 14.06
N VAL A 568 28.84 1.71 14.39
CA VAL A 568 29.56 2.87 14.92
C VAL A 568 29.06 3.18 16.34
#